data_359aa0b94dcc68497b915a6318c33f18
#
_entry.id   359aa0b94dcc68497b915a6318c33f18
#
_cell.length_a   1.000
_cell.length_b   1.000
_cell.length_c   1.000
_cell.angle_alpha   90.00
_cell.angle_beta   90.00
_cell.angle_gamma   90.00
#
_symmetry.space_group_name_H-M   'P 1'
#
loop_
_entity.id
_entity.type
_entity.pdbx_description
1 polymer ?
#
loop_
_entity_poly.entity_id
_entity_poly.type
_entity_poly.pdbx_seq_one_letter_code
_entity_poly.pdbx_strand_id
1 'polypeptide(L)'
;MWHTINSLVVFVVITLLTPSFVPAQQAAPSRILIHMKTSLALDDAQICAVPNVAWAAVKAGHKVTILVDASAVTSVTKGFGWFRKLIGTETTALDRAGLPERERHSLSEQMGVPLEQVPHNYGEYFDLLKNKLGVEIYGNQTMMLLYKIDPTRVASAVTPIPLARIVDVFASADRVIVY
;
A
#
# COMPACT_ATOMS: atom_id res chain seq x y z
N MET A 1 71.23 6.15 53.37
CA MET A 1 69.86 6.54 53.55
C MET A 1 69.21 6.57 52.13
N TRP A 2 68.59 5.46 51.79
CA TRP A 2 68.05 5.28 50.42
C TRP A 2 66.54 5.29 50.57
N HIS A 3 65.87 6.24 49.87
CA HIS A 3 64.41 6.30 49.79
C HIS A 3 63.97 5.56 48.54
N THR A 4 63.33 4.45 48.70
CA THR A 4 62.62 3.71 47.66
C THR A 4 61.27 4.38 47.37
N ILE A 5 61.12 4.92 46.15
CA ILE A 5 59.83 5.45 45.65
C ILE A 5 59.07 4.28 45.03
N ASN A 6 57.98 3.87 45.71
CA ASN A 6 57.02 2.89 45.12
C ASN A 6 56.14 3.60 44.10
N SER A 7 56.32 3.29 42.81
CA SER A 7 55.41 3.71 41.73
C SER A 7 54.20 2.78 41.67
N LEU A 8 53.06 3.30 42.09
CA LEU A 8 51.76 2.61 41.97
C LEU A 8 51.24 2.83 40.52
N VAL A 9 51.27 1.77 39.71
CA VAL A 9 50.72 1.78 38.37
C VAL A 9 49.23 1.46 38.44
N VAL A 10 48.37 2.45 38.23
CA VAL A 10 46.90 2.27 38.16
C VAL A 10 46.54 1.86 36.73
N PHE A 11 46.15 0.61 36.57
CA PHE A 11 45.54 0.16 35.33
C PHE A 11 44.08 0.60 35.24
N VAL A 12 43.78 1.60 34.43
CA VAL A 12 42.40 1.95 34.08
C VAL A 12 41.91 1.03 32.95
N VAL A 13 41.07 0.06 33.30
CA VAL A 13 40.40 -0.79 32.30
C VAL A 13 39.21 -0.02 31.74
N ILE A 14 39.39 0.56 30.54
CA ILE A 14 38.27 1.17 29.80
C ILE A 14 37.51 0.04 29.10
N THR A 15 36.40 -0.40 29.71
CA THR A 15 35.42 -1.28 29.04
C THR A 15 34.69 -0.47 27.98
N LEU A 16 35.10 -0.64 26.72
CA LEU A 16 34.36 -0.13 25.56
C LEU A 16 33.04 -0.89 25.48
N LEU A 17 31.96 -0.25 25.94
CA LEU A 17 30.58 -0.68 25.67
C LEU A 17 30.31 -0.47 24.17
N THR A 18 30.59 -1.48 23.37
CA THR A 18 30.11 -1.50 21.98
C THR A 18 28.59 -1.63 22.01
N PRO A 19 27.84 -0.68 21.42
CA PRO A 19 26.40 -0.86 21.29
C PRO A 19 26.15 -2.11 20.44
N SER A 20 25.58 -3.15 21.05
CA SER A 20 25.13 -4.34 20.33
C SER A 20 24.02 -3.88 19.37
N PHE A 21 24.35 -3.77 18.10
CA PHE A 21 23.37 -3.60 17.04
C PHE A 21 22.53 -4.89 17.02
N VAL A 22 21.38 -4.87 17.70
CA VAL A 22 20.38 -5.93 17.57
C VAL A 22 19.81 -5.73 16.17
N PRO A 23 20.04 -6.64 15.22
CA PRO A 23 19.39 -6.53 13.91
C PRO A 23 17.88 -6.52 14.15
N ALA A 24 17.19 -5.53 13.57
CA ALA A 24 15.74 -5.45 13.64
C ALA A 24 15.19 -6.80 13.15
N GLN A 25 14.59 -7.55 14.05
CA GLN A 25 14.05 -8.87 13.76
C GLN A 25 12.95 -8.66 12.70
N GLN A 26 13.22 -9.12 11.49
CA GLN A 26 12.30 -9.00 10.37
C GLN A 26 11.00 -9.73 10.78
N ALA A 27 9.92 -8.97 10.93
CA ALA A 27 8.64 -9.54 11.36
C ALA A 27 8.24 -10.67 10.39
N ALA A 28 7.70 -11.75 10.93
CA ALA A 28 7.23 -12.86 10.10
C ALA A 28 6.22 -12.36 9.05
N PRO A 29 6.23 -12.93 7.83
CA PRO A 29 5.26 -12.59 6.80
C PRO A 29 3.83 -12.66 7.35
N SER A 30 3.06 -11.62 7.18
CA SER A 30 1.66 -11.54 7.61
C SER A 30 0.74 -11.24 6.42
N ARG A 31 -0.54 -11.56 6.57
CA ARG A 31 -1.59 -11.20 5.61
C ARG A 31 -2.18 -9.86 6.02
N ILE A 32 -1.98 -8.86 5.18
CA ILE A 32 -2.46 -7.50 5.42
C ILE A 32 -3.65 -7.24 4.51
N LEU A 33 -4.77 -6.88 5.11
CA LEU A 33 -5.93 -6.36 4.41
C LEU A 33 -5.91 -4.83 4.45
N ILE A 34 -5.89 -4.19 3.29
CA ILE A 34 -6.11 -2.75 3.15
C ILE A 34 -7.57 -2.54 2.76
N HIS A 35 -8.35 -1.99 3.68
CA HIS A 35 -9.77 -1.72 3.49
C HIS A 35 -9.97 -0.28 3.01
N MET A 36 -10.12 -0.11 1.71
CA MET A 36 -10.30 1.16 1.03
C MET A 36 -11.79 1.51 0.98
N LYS A 37 -12.21 2.49 1.77
CA LYS A 37 -13.62 2.88 1.95
C LYS A 37 -14.00 4.21 1.32
N THR A 38 -13.03 5.10 1.15
CA THR A 38 -13.26 6.47 0.71
C THR A 38 -13.00 6.60 -0.78
N SER A 39 -13.88 7.29 -1.51
CA SER A 39 -13.67 7.54 -2.94
C SER A 39 -12.68 8.67 -3.18
N LEU A 40 -12.02 8.63 -4.35
CA LEU A 40 -11.12 9.68 -4.82
C LEU A 40 -11.78 11.07 -4.84
N ALA A 41 -13.08 11.13 -5.07
CA ALA A 41 -13.83 12.39 -5.07
C ALA A 41 -14.08 12.99 -3.68
N LEU A 42 -13.96 12.18 -2.63
CA LEU A 42 -14.18 12.61 -1.25
C LEU A 42 -12.86 12.90 -0.53
N ASP A 43 -11.85 12.07 -0.75
CA ASP A 43 -10.52 12.23 -0.13
C ASP A 43 -9.47 11.55 -1.01
N ASP A 44 -8.77 12.33 -1.79
CA ASP A 44 -7.71 11.86 -2.68
C ASP A 44 -6.46 11.38 -1.91
N ALA A 45 -6.14 11.99 -0.77
CA ALA A 45 -4.98 11.61 0.03
C ALA A 45 -5.09 10.18 0.58
N GLN A 46 -6.29 9.77 1.04
CA GLN A 46 -6.50 8.39 1.49
C GLN A 46 -6.35 7.39 0.34
N ILE A 47 -6.92 7.72 -0.83
CA ILE A 47 -6.79 6.87 -2.02
C ILE A 47 -5.34 6.74 -2.48
N CYS A 48 -4.58 7.83 -2.45
CA CYS A 48 -3.17 7.82 -2.81
C CYS A 48 -2.31 6.99 -1.85
N ALA A 49 -2.66 6.95 -0.56
CA ALA A 49 -1.96 6.15 0.44
C ALA A 49 -2.10 4.63 0.22
N VAL A 50 -3.24 4.17 -0.27
CA VAL A 50 -3.55 2.73 -0.45
C VAL A 50 -2.50 2.00 -1.28
N PRO A 51 -2.18 2.39 -2.53
CA PRO A 51 -1.20 1.67 -3.34
C PRO A 51 0.23 1.81 -2.79
N ASN A 52 0.58 2.93 -2.18
CA ASN A 52 1.90 3.15 -1.58
C ASN A 52 2.14 2.17 -0.43
N VAL A 53 1.16 2.04 0.48
CA VAL A 53 1.24 1.10 1.61
C VAL A 53 1.20 -0.35 1.12
N ALA A 54 0.40 -0.66 0.11
CA ALA A 54 0.35 -1.99 -0.49
C ALA A 54 1.71 -2.39 -1.06
N TRP A 55 2.34 -1.51 -1.85
CA TRP A 55 3.66 -1.79 -2.44
C TRP A 55 4.74 -1.96 -1.36
N ALA A 56 4.79 -1.06 -0.38
CA ALA A 56 5.73 -1.16 0.73
C ALA A 56 5.55 -2.47 1.53
N ALA A 57 4.31 -2.88 1.79
CA ALA A 57 4.00 -4.11 2.50
C ALA A 57 4.43 -5.37 1.71
N VAL A 58 4.16 -5.41 0.39
CA VAL A 58 4.64 -6.51 -0.47
C VAL A 58 6.17 -6.57 -0.46
N LYS A 59 6.83 -5.41 -0.58
CA LYS A 59 8.31 -5.34 -0.54
C LYS A 59 8.90 -5.80 0.79
N ALA A 60 8.16 -5.61 1.88
CA ALA A 60 8.50 -6.15 3.21
C ALA A 60 8.19 -7.66 3.37
N GLY A 61 7.72 -8.33 2.32
CA GLY A 61 7.44 -9.77 2.31
C GLY A 61 6.05 -10.16 2.82
N HIS A 62 5.14 -9.22 2.99
CA HIS A 62 3.76 -9.50 3.40
C HIS A 62 2.88 -9.88 2.21
N LYS A 63 1.86 -10.71 2.45
CA LYS A 63 0.75 -10.90 1.50
C LYS A 63 -0.25 -9.79 1.68
N VAL A 64 -0.62 -9.12 0.58
CA VAL A 64 -1.52 -7.98 0.62
C VAL A 64 -2.80 -8.27 -0.16
N THR A 65 -3.92 -7.94 0.45
CA THR A 65 -5.23 -7.89 -0.18
C THR A 65 -5.79 -6.47 -0.04
N ILE A 66 -6.33 -5.89 -1.11
CA ILE A 66 -7.07 -4.63 -1.07
C ILE A 66 -8.56 -4.95 -1.22
N LEU A 67 -9.38 -4.48 -0.29
CA LEU A 67 -10.84 -4.50 -0.41
C LEU A 67 -11.35 -3.10 -0.70
N VAL A 68 -11.85 -2.90 -1.91
CA VAL A 68 -12.52 -1.67 -2.35
C VAL A 68 -13.98 -1.73 -1.94
N ASP A 69 -14.39 -0.87 -1.02
CA ASP A 69 -15.69 -0.91 -0.35
C ASP A 69 -16.34 0.49 -0.28
N ALA A 70 -17.53 0.56 0.25
CA ALA A 70 -18.28 1.80 0.44
C ALA A 70 -18.20 2.72 -0.79
N SER A 71 -17.92 4.01 -0.62
CA SER A 71 -17.82 4.96 -1.74
C SER A 71 -16.63 4.71 -2.66
N ALA A 72 -15.59 4.01 -2.21
CA ALA A 72 -14.40 3.71 -3.02
C ALA A 72 -14.72 2.91 -4.29
N VAL A 73 -15.81 2.12 -4.31
CA VAL A 73 -16.23 1.38 -5.52
C VAL A 73 -16.47 2.32 -6.72
N THR A 74 -16.83 3.58 -6.48
CA THR A 74 -17.04 4.57 -7.55
C THR A 74 -15.73 4.99 -8.22
N SER A 75 -14.60 4.92 -7.51
CA SER A 75 -13.28 5.29 -8.02
C SER A 75 -12.73 4.27 -9.02
N VAL A 76 -13.09 2.99 -8.85
CA VAL A 76 -12.68 1.88 -9.71
C VAL A 76 -13.69 1.54 -10.81
N THR A 77 -14.77 2.31 -10.94
CA THR A 77 -15.84 2.04 -11.91
C THR A 77 -15.59 2.80 -13.20
N LYS A 78 -15.67 2.11 -14.32
CA LYS A 78 -15.56 2.68 -15.67
C LYS A 78 -16.75 3.59 -15.98
N GLY A 79 -16.46 4.81 -16.38
CA GLY A 79 -17.49 5.79 -16.79
C GLY A 79 -18.39 6.26 -15.65
N PHE A 80 -17.97 6.17 -14.39
CA PHE A 80 -18.73 6.71 -13.27
C PHE A 80 -18.61 8.26 -13.22
N GLY A 81 -19.73 8.93 -12.96
CA GLY A 81 -19.82 10.39 -12.84
C GLY A 81 -20.40 11.09 -14.08
N TRP A 82 -20.69 12.38 -13.94
CA TRP A 82 -21.43 13.17 -14.96
C TRP A 82 -20.56 13.52 -16.18
N PHE A 83 -19.25 13.53 -16.05
CA PHE A 83 -18.30 13.77 -17.15
C PHE A 83 -18.07 12.56 -18.08
N ARG A 84 -18.69 11.41 -17.80
CA ARG A 84 -18.46 10.17 -18.56
C ARG A 84 -18.64 10.30 -20.08
N LYS A 85 -19.51 11.23 -20.52
CA LYS A 85 -19.73 11.50 -21.93
C LYS A 85 -18.56 12.24 -22.61
N LEU A 86 -17.77 12.98 -21.83
CA LEU A 86 -16.66 13.80 -22.34
C LEU A 86 -15.32 13.07 -22.34
N ILE A 87 -15.11 12.15 -21.38
CA ILE A 87 -13.81 11.51 -21.16
C ILE A 87 -13.78 10.00 -21.47
N GLY A 88 -14.82 9.50 -22.11
CA GLY A 88 -14.95 8.08 -22.44
C GLY A 88 -15.47 7.23 -21.27
N THR A 89 -16.25 6.20 -21.63
CA THR A 89 -16.92 5.32 -20.67
C THR A 89 -16.02 4.17 -20.18
N GLU A 90 -14.82 4.02 -20.75
CA GLU A 90 -13.92 2.91 -20.49
C GLU A 90 -12.84 3.22 -19.43
N THR A 91 -12.71 4.47 -19.01
CA THR A 91 -11.77 4.88 -17.98
C THR A 91 -12.42 5.01 -16.60
N THR A 92 -11.67 4.71 -15.56
CA THR A 92 -12.09 4.91 -14.16
C THR A 92 -11.62 6.28 -13.64
N ALA A 93 -12.03 6.66 -12.42
CA ALA A 93 -11.48 7.85 -11.79
C ALA A 93 -9.98 7.69 -11.49
N LEU A 94 -9.54 6.48 -11.15
CA LEU A 94 -8.13 6.18 -10.90
C LEU A 94 -7.27 6.32 -12.17
N ASP A 95 -7.77 5.92 -13.34
CA ASP A 95 -7.05 6.06 -14.61
C ASP A 95 -6.81 7.54 -14.98
N ARG A 96 -7.71 8.44 -14.52
CA ARG A 96 -7.62 9.87 -14.78
C ARG A 96 -6.85 10.65 -13.71
N ALA A 97 -6.60 10.03 -12.57
CA ALA A 97 -5.84 10.63 -11.48
C ALA A 97 -4.35 10.34 -11.68
N GLY A 98 -3.63 11.31 -12.21
CA GLY A 98 -2.18 11.21 -12.42
C GLY A 98 -1.41 11.22 -11.10
N LEU A 99 -0.32 10.45 -11.04
CA LEU A 99 0.67 10.60 -9.97
C LEU A 99 1.53 11.84 -10.25
N PRO A 100 1.62 12.79 -9.30
CA PRO A 100 2.51 13.93 -9.44
C PRO A 100 3.96 13.49 -9.65
N GLU A 101 4.70 14.20 -10.47
CA GLU A 101 6.12 13.89 -10.76
C GLU A 101 6.96 13.74 -9.49
N ARG A 102 6.73 14.64 -8.52
CA ARG A 102 7.42 14.58 -7.22
C ARG A 102 7.13 13.29 -6.45
N GLU A 103 5.89 12.81 -6.49
CA GLU A 103 5.51 11.55 -5.86
C GLU A 103 6.17 10.36 -6.57
N ARG A 104 6.18 10.36 -7.90
CA ARG A 104 6.84 9.34 -8.71
C ARG A 104 8.33 9.23 -8.41
N HIS A 105 9.05 10.37 -8.30
CA HIS A 105 10.45 10.39 -7.89
C HIS A 105 10.64 9.79 -6.49
N SER A 106 9.83 10.20 -5.52
CA SER A 106 9.88 9.69 -4.16
C SER A 106 9.63 8.18 -4.11
N LEU A 107 8.66 7.67 -4.89
CA LEU A 107 8.38 6.23 -4.99
C LEU A 107 9.55 5.47 -5.66
N SER A 108 10.15 6.02 -6.72
CA SER A 108 11.33 5.45 -7.36
C SER A 108 12.46 5.23 -6.35
N GLU A 109 12.76 6.25 -5.54
CA GLU A 109 13.79 6.18 -4.50
C GLU A 109 13.44 5.18 -3.39
N GLN A 110 12.23 5.26 -2.82
CA GLN A 110 11.80 4.41 -1.71
C GLN A 110 11.69 2.93 -2.11
N MET A 111 11.21 2.68 -3.32
CA MET A 111 11.04 1.32 -3.84
C MET A 111 12.29 0.78 -4.50
N GLY A 112 13.31 1.62 -4.76
CA GLY A 112 14.56 1.22 -5.41
C GLY A 112 14.33 0.70 -6.82
N VAL A 113 13.42 1.35 -7.58
CA VAL A 113 13.11 1.02 -8.97
C VAL A 113 13.37 2.22 -9.88
N PRO A 114 13.71 2.03 -11.16
CA PRO A 114 13.81 3.12 -12.13
C PRO A 114 12.50 3.92 -12.23
N LEU A 115 12.59 5.23 -12.46
CA LEU A 115 11.42 6.12 -12.54
C LEU A 115 10.42 5.68 -13.63
N GLU A 116 10.91 5.10 -14.71
CA GLU A 116 10.10 4.59 -15.83
C GLU A 116 9.21 3.39 -15.43
N GLN A 117 9.55 2.73 -14.31
CA GLN A 117 8.75 1.62 -13.76
C GLN A 117 7.70 2.09 -12.76
N VAL A 118 7.75 3.36 -12.36
CA VAL A 118 6.75 3.96 -11.47
C VAL A 118 5.54 4.39 -12.30
N PRO A 119 4.33 3.95 -11.94
CA PRO A 119 3.10 4.26 -12.68
C PRO A 119 2.88 5.76 -12.89
N HIS A 120 2.20 6.13 -13.98
CA HIS A 120 1.85 7.53 -14.27
C HIS A 120 0.52 7.96 -13.67
N ASN A 121 -0.37 7.01 -13.39
CA ASN A 121 -1.67 7.25 -12.79
C ASN A 121 -2.02 6.12 -11.81
N TYR A 122 -3.06 6.32 -11.01
CA TYR A 122 -3.45 5.33 -10.00
C TYR A 122 -4.07 4.06 -10.61
N GLY A 123 -4.66 4.11 -11.80
CA GLY A 123 -5.13 2.92 -12.51
C GLY A 123 -3.97 1.99 -12.86
N GLU A 124 -2.92 2.51 -13.50
CA GLU A 124 -1.68 1.77 -13.77
C GLU A 124 -1.04 1.24 -12.48
N TYR A 125 -1.16 1.98 -11.36
CA TYR A 125 -0.63 1.55 -10.08
C TYR A 125 -1.38 0.32 -9.55
N PHE A 126 -2.70 0.31 -9.62
CA PHE A 126 -3.50 -0.87 -9.25
C PHE A 126 -3.20 -2.07 -10.16
N ASP A 127 -2.98 -1.83 -11.45
CA ASP A 127 -2.56 -2.88 -12.40
C ASP A 127 -1.15 -3.42 -12.06
N LEU A 128 -0.20 -2.56 -11.68
CA LEU A 128 1.12 -2.97 -11.19
C LEU A 128 0.99 -3.88 -9.95
N LEU A 129 0.21 -3.44 -8.96
CA LEU A 129 0.00 -4.18 -7.72
C LEU A 129 -0.54 -5.58 -8.00
N LYS A 130 -1.58 -5.69 -8.83
CA LYS A 130 -2.20 -6.98 -9.17
C LYS A 130 -1.29 -7.84 -10.03
N ASN A 131 -0.83 -7.32 -11.16
CA ASN A 131 -0.25 -8.14 -12.23
C ASN A 131 1.24 -8.41 -12.05
N LYS A 132 1.96 -7.54 -11.30
CA LYS A 132 3.40 -7.68 -11.07
C LYS A 132 3.74 -8.04 -9.63
N LEU A 133 2.96 -7.56 -8.67
CA LEU A 133 3.25 -7.73 -7.25
C LEU A 133 2.34 -8.76 -6.56
N GLY A 134 1.37 -9.33 -7.27
CA GLY A 134 0.52 -10.42 -6.76
C GLY A 134 -0.46 -9.99 -5.68
N VAL A 135 -0.81 -8.68 -5.62
CA VAL A 135 -1.82 -8.18 -4.70
C VAL A 135 -3.20 -8.60 -5.17
N GLU A 136 -4.00 -9.19 -4.29
CA GLU A 136 -5.41 -9.48 -4.56
C GLU A 136 -6.22 -8.20 -4.34
N ILE A 137 -7.01 -7.80 -5.35
CA ILE A 137 -7.84 -6.59 -5.28
C ILE A 137 -9.29 -6.96 -5.51
N TYR A 138 -10.08 -6.85 -4.46
CA TYR A 138 -11.50 -7.18 -4.45
C TYR A 138 -12.38 -5.95 -4.35
N GLY A 139 -13.55 -5.99 -5.00
CA GLY A 139 -14.55 -4.95 -4.92
C GLY A 139 -15.86 -5.48 -4.30
N ASN A 140 -16.44 -4.74 -3.37
CA ASN A 140 -17.70 -5.11 -2.72
C ASN A 140 -18.86 -4.98 -3.71
N GLN A 141 -19.36 -6.12 -4.22
CA GLN A 141 -20.46 -6.17 -5.16
C GLN A 141 -21.76 -5.58 -4.59
N THR A 142 -22.03 -5.72 -3.31
CA THR A 142 -23.21 -5.15 -2.66
C THR A 142 -23.15 -3.61 -2.69
N MET A 143 -21.99 -3.02 -2.43
CA MET A 143 -21.81 -1.57 -2.55
C MET A 143 -21.92 -1.10 -4.00
N MET A 144 -21.37 -1.87 -4.95
CA MET A 144 -21.55 -1.55 -6.37
C MET A 144 -23.04 -1.48 -6.74
N LEU A 145 -23.85 -2.45 -6.32
CA LEU A 145 -25.29 -2.45 -6.57
C LEU A 145 -25.99 -1.25 -5.89
N LEU A 146 -25.60 -0.89 -4.67
CA LEU A 146 -26.14 0.28 -3.97
C LEU A 146 -25.88 1.58 -4.75
N TYR A 147 -24.69 1.72 -5.33
CA TYR A 147 -24.33 2.86 -6.18
C TYR A 147 -24.82 2.72 -7.63
N LYS A 148 -25.64 1.69 -7.94
CA LYS A 148 -26.16 1.41 -9.29
C LYS A 148 -25.04 1.19 -10.30
N ILE A 149 -23.96 0.56 -9.88
CA ILE A 149 -22.80 0.18 -10.67
C ILE A 149 -22.99 -1.26 -11.15
N ASP A 150 -22.80 -1.48 -12.44
CA ASP A 150 -22.68 -2.82 -12.99
C ASP A 150 -21.32 -3.40 -12.58
N PRO A 151 -21.29 -4.54 -11.85
CA PRO A 151 -20.02 -5.16 -11.43
C PRO A 151 -19.08 -5.56 -12.58
N THR A 152 -19.59 -5.69 -13.81
CA THR A 152 -18.75 -5.97 -14.99
C THR A 152 -18.00 -4.73 -15.49
N ARG A 153 -18.37 -3.54 -15.01
CA ARG A 153 -17.80 -2.25 -15.42
C ARG A 153 -16.77 -1.69 -14.46
N VAL A 154 -15.98 -2.53 -13.85
CA VAL A 154 -14.89 -2.10 -12.96
C VAL A 154 -13.53 -2.21 -13.65
N ALA A 155 -12.51 -1.60 -13.06
CA ALA A 155 -11.13 -1.74 -13.50
C ALA A 155 -10.71 -3.22 -13.58
N SER A 156 -9.88 -3.57 -14.56
CA SER A 156 -9.37 -4.94 -14.76
C SER A 156 -8.64 -5.52 -13.56
N ALA A 157 -8.02 -4.64 -12.77
CA ALA A 157 -7.35 -5.00 -11.54
C ALA A 157 -8.33 -5.47 -10.45
N VAL A 158 -9.59 -5.05 -10.48
CA VAL A 158 -10.56 -5.31 -9.40
C VAL A 158 -11.45 -6.50 -9.74
N THR A 159 -11.57 -7.43 -8.80
CA THR A 159 -12.47 -8.58 -8.90
C THR A 159 -13.68 -8.37 -7.98
N PRO A 160 -14.89 -8.17 -8.51
CA PRO A 160 -16.10 -8.07 -7.68
C PRO A 160 -16.35 -9.37 -6.91
N ILE A 161 -16.64 -9.24 -5.61
CA ILE A 161 -16.96 -10.37 -4.74
C ILE A 161 -18.25 -10.16 -3.95
N PRO A 162 -19.03 -11.22 -3.70
CA PRO A 162 -20.24 -11.16 -2.90
C PRO A 162 -19.93 -11.03 -1.40
N LEU A 163 -20.93 -10.63 -0.60
CA LEU A 163 -20.80 -10.38 0.83
C LEU A 163 -20.20 -11.55 1.61
N ALA A 164 -20.56 -12.79 1.28
CA ALA A 164 -19.99 -13.97 1.94
C ALA A 164 -18.45 -14.01 1.81
N ARG A 165 -17.92 -13.73 0.61
CA ARG A 165 -16.47 -13.69 0.38
C ARG A 165 -15.78 -12.54 1.09
N ILE A 166 -16.48 -11.42 1.33
CA ILE A 166 -15.94 -10.30 2.10
C ILE A 166 -15.65 -10.73 3.55
N VAL A 167 -16.55 -11.52 4.15
CA VAL A 167 -16.33 -12.08 5.50
C VAL A 167 -15.07 -12.93 5.53
N ASP A 168 -14.87 -13.81 4.52
CA ASP A 168 -13.66 -14.63 4.42
C ASP A 168 -12.38 -13.77 4.27
N VAL A 169 -12.44 -12.68 3.49
CA VAL A 169 -11.33 -11.76 3.31
C VAL A 169 -10.93 -11.14 4.65
N PHE A 170 -11.89 -10.66 5.45
CA PHE A 170 -11.60 -10.14 6.79
C PHE A 170 -11.07 -11.22 7.73
N ALA A 171 -11.71 -12.39 7.76
CA ALA A 171 -11.33 -13.50 8.65
C ALA A 171 -9.93 -14.05 8.32
N SER A 172 -9.49 -13.93 7.08
CA SER A 172 -8.17 -14.40 6.65
C SER A 172 -7.03 -13.42 6.95
N ALA A 173 -7.32 -12.17 7.28
CA ALA A 173 -6.31 -11.14 7.51
C ALA A 173 -5.73 -11.22 8.93
N ASP A 174 -4.40 -11.10 9.03
CA ASP A 174 -3.72 -10.99 10.33
C ASP A 174 -3.72 -9.53 10.82
N ARG A 175 -3.80 -8.57 9.88
CA ARG A 175 -3.87 -7.12 10.14
C ARG A 175 -4.80 -6.43 9.16
N VAL A 176 -5.52 -5.43 9.62
CA VAL A 176 -6.40 -4.59 8.79
C VAL A 176 -5.97 -3.14 8.91
N ILE A 177 -5.77 -2.48 7.76
CA ILE A 177 -5.51 -1.05 7.64
C ILE A 177 -6.70 -0.45 6.91
N VAL A 178 -7.26 0.65 7.41
CA VAL A 178 -8.48 1.27 6.84
C VAL A 178 -8.16 2.66 6.30
N TYR A 179 -8.59 2.93 5.07
CA TYR A 179 -8.53 4.22 4.39
C TYR A 179 -9.89 4.66 3.86
#